data_d6c41e6c71f8dfff626f4c2916374886
#
_entry.id   d6c41e6c71f8dfff626f4c2916374886
#
_cell.length_a   1.000
_cell.length_b   1.000
_cell.length_c   1.000
_cell.angle_alpha   90.00
_cell.angle_beta   90.00
_cell.angle_gamma   90.00
#
_symmetry.space_group_name_H-M   'P 1'
#
loop_
_entity.id
_entity.type
_entity.pdbx_description
1 polymer ?
#
loop_
_entity_poly.entity_id
_entity_poly.type
_entity_poly.pdbx_seq_one_letter_code
_entity_poly.pdbx_strand_id
1 'polypeptide(L)'
;MSTEKSWGTQAFDWFEERLPIVSFIDNTVGSKYPAPKNLNYFWNFGALAGFVMVIMILTGILLAMSYTPHVDHAFQSVERIMRDVNSGWLLRYMHANGASFFFIVVYIHIFRGLYYGSYKAPREVLWWLGIII
;
A
#
# COMPACT_ATOMS: atom_id res chain seq x y z
N MET A 1 1.49 45.09 -5.50
CA MET A 1 2.69 44.47 -6.14
C MET A 1 2.62 42.98 -5.86
N SER A 2 2.11 42.19 -6.80
CA SER A 2 2.11 40.72 -6.69
C SER A 2 3.57 40.27 -6.99
N THR A 3 4.25 39.80 -5.95
CA THR A 3 5.56 39.15 -6.15
C THR A 3 5.32 37.89 -6.96
N GLU A 4 5.72 37.88 -8.23
CA GLU A 4 5.73 36.67 -9.04
C GLU A 4 6.57 35.61 -8.32
N LYS A 5 5.90 34.50 -7.97
CA LYS A 5 6.57 33.34 -7.37
C LYS A 5 7.63 32.82 -8.36
N SER A 6 8.82 32.55 -7.89
CA SER A 6 9.86 31.90 -8.68
C SER A 6 9.34 30.61 -9.30
N TRP A 7 9.81 30.27 -10.51
CA TRP A 7 9.44 29.03 -11.20
C TRP A 7 9.64 27.78 -10.31
N GLY A 8 10.70 27.76 -9.50
CA GLY A 8 10.96 26.66 -8.55
C GLY A 8 9.89 26.53 -7.46
N THR A 9 9.39 27.65 -6.93
CA THR A 9 8.29 27.63 -5.95
C THR A 9 6.96 27.22 -6.57
N GLN A 10 6.71 27.62 -7.81
CA GLN A 10 5.50 27.18 -8.53
C GLN A 10 5.51 25.67 -8.80
N ALA A 11 6.64 25.11 -9.23
CA ALA A 11 6.80 23.68 -9.43
C ALA A 11 6.65 22.90 -8.13
N PHE A 12 7.26 23.37 -7.03
CA PHE A 12 7.10 22.74 -5.71
C PHE A 12 5.65 22.75 -5.24
N ASP A 13 4.97 23.90 -5.32
CA ASP A 13 3.58 24.05 -4.94
C ASP A 13 2.68 23.08 -5.77
N TRP A 14 2.96 22.95 -7.08
CA TRP A 14 2.25 22.03 -7.96
C TRP A 14 2.41 20.57 -7.56
N PHE A 15 3.65 20.16 -7.21
CA PHE A 15 3.93 18.81 -6.73
C PHE A 15 3.31 18.54 -5.37
N GLU A 16 3.44 19.48 -4.43
CA GLU A 16 2.92 19.32 -3.08
C GLU A 16 1.39 19.29 -3.04
N GLU A 17 0.72 19.99 -3.95
CA GLU A 17 -0.74 19.92 -4.10
C GLU A 17 -1.21 18.51 -4.53
N ARG A 18 -0.43 17.82 -5.36
CA ARG A 18 -0.76 16.50 -5.95
C ARG A 18 -0.19 15.32 -5.18
N LEU A 19 0.96 15.52 -4.57
CA LEU A 19 1.68 14.57 -3.73
C LEU A 19 2.10 15.27 -2.45
N PRO A 20 1.19 15.42 -1.46
CA PRO A 20 1.42 16.21 -0.25
C PRO A 20 2.35 15.47 0.73
N ILE A 21 3.60 15.20 0.32
CA ILE A 21 4.57 14.44 1.12
C ILE A 21 5.01 15.26 2.33
N VAL A 22 5.39 16.52 2.11
CA VAL A 22 5.86 17.41 3.19
C VAL A 22 4.71 17.70 4.15
N SER A 23 3.54 18.07 3.62
CA SER A 23 2.35 18.31 4.42
C SER A 23 1.88 17.05 5.18
N PHE A 24 2.01 15.87 4.58
CA PHE A 24 1.67 14.61 5.24
C PHE A 24 2.59 14.33 6.43
N ILE A 25 3.90 14.50 6.24
CA ILE A 25 4.89 14.29 7.30
C ILE A 25 4.67 15.30 8.43
N ASP A 26 4.52 16.58 8.10
CA ASP A 26 4.33 17.65 9.09
C ASP A 26 3.03 17.47 9.89
N ASN A 27 1.94 17.14 9.21
CA ASN A 27 0.66 16.88 9.86
C ASN A 27 0.68 15.62 10.73
N THR A 28 1.38 14.56 10.29
CA THR A 28 1.47 13.29 11.02
C THR A 28 2.32 13.46 12.29
N VAL A 29 3.47 14.10 12.18
CA VAL A 29 4.36 14.38 13.31
C VAL A 29 3.78 15.48 14.21
N GLY A 30 3.14 16.49 13.63
CA GLY A 30 2.56 17.61 14.34
C GLY A 30 1.19 17.37 14.98
N SER A 31 0.62 16.16 14.84
CA SER A 31 -0.74 15.80 15.35
C SER A 31 -1.86 16.76 14.88
N LYS A 32 -1.69 17.39 13.74
CA LYS A 32 -2.63 18.38 13.18
C LYS A 32 -3.43 17.85 11.99
N TYR A 33 -3.59 16.53 11.89
CA TYR A 33 -4.29 15.95 10.74
C TYR A 33 -5.79 16.31 10.78
N PRO A 34 -6.29 17.12 9.84
CA PRO A 34 -7.70 17.48 9.79
C PRO A 34 -8.51 16.28 9.33
N ALA A 35 -9.12 15.57 10.26
CA ALA A 35 -9.99 14.45 9.92
C ALA A 35 -11.28 14.95 9.26
N PRO A 36 -11.67 14.42 8.08
CA PRO A 36 -12.93 14.78 7.45
C PRO A 36 -14.12 14.37 8.33
N LYS A 37 -15.17 15.23 8.38
CA LYS A 37 -16.37 14.98 9.19
C LYS A 37 -17.19 13.76 8.72
N ASN A 38 -16.99 13.32 7.50
CA ASN A 38 -17.68 12.18 6.86
C ASN A 38 -16.86 10.88 6.88
N LEU A 39 -15.90 10.74 7.80
CA LEU A 39 -15.17 9.51 7.99
C LEU A 39 -16.12 8.35 8.32
N ASN A 40 -15.99 7.26 7.56
CA ASN A 40 -16.67 5.99 7.79
C ASN A 40 -15.69 4.81 7.65
N TYR A 41 -16.14 3.60 7.87
CA TYR A 41 -15.30 2.39 7.80
C TYR A 41 -14.57 2.20 6.46
N PHE A 42 -15.09 2.69 5.35
CA PHE A 42 -14.44 2.59 4.04
C PHE A 42 -13.11 3.34 3.95
N TRP A 43 -12.87 4.31 4.83
CA TRP A 43 -11.59 5.01 4.89
C TRP A 43 -10.47 4.15 5.46
N ASN A 44 -10.80 3.15 6.27
CA ASN A 44 -9.82 2.27 6.89
C ASN A 44 -9.21 1.26 5.89
N PHE A 45 -9.85 1.01 4.75
CA PHE A 45 -9.37 0.02 3.78
C PHE A 45 -8.01 0.39 3.16
N GLY A 46 -7.67 1.67 3.06
CA GLY A 46 -6.33 2.09 2.64
C GLY A 46 -5.25 1.71 3.65
N ALA A 47 -5.46 2.02 4.92
CA ALA A 47 -4.54 1.65 6.00
C ALA A 47 -4.44 0.12 6.15
N LEU A 48 -5.58 -0.58 6.04
CA LEU A 48 -5.64 -2.04 6.10
C LEU A 48 -4.87 -2.69 4.94
N ALA A 49 -5.01 -2.15 3.71
CA ALA A 49 -4.24 -2.61 2.55
C ALA A 49 -2.73 -2.46 2.78
N GLY A 50 -2.29 -1.31 3.30
CA GLY A 50 -0.89 -1.07 3.66
C GLY A 50 -0.39 -2.05 4.73
N PHE A 51 -1.17 -2.31 5.76
CA PHE A 51 -0.82 -3.27 6.81
C PHE A 51 -0.68 -4.70 6.27
N VAL A 52 -1.65 -5.15 5.48
CA VAL A 52 -1.61 -6.48 4.85
C VAL A 52 -0.44 -6.59 3.88
N MET A 53 -0.13 -5.54 3.11
CA MET A 53 1.02 -5.51 2.21
C MET A 53 2.33 -5.73 2.97
N VAL A 54 2.52 -5.09 4.13
CA VAL A 54 3.71 -5.32 4.97
C VAL A 54 3.80 -6.77 5.41
N ILE A 55 2.69 -7.38 5.85
CA ILE A 55 2.66 -8.81 6.20
C ILE A 55 3.03 -9.68 4.99
N MET A 56 2.50 -9.36 3.79
CA MET A 56 2.80 -10.10 2.57
C MET A 56 4.28 -10.02 2.19
N ILE A 57 4.89 -8.85 2.32
CA ILE A 57 6.33 -8.68 2.06
C ILE A 57 7.15 -9.48 3.06
N LEU A 58 6.88 -9.36 4.35
CA LEU A 58 7.65 -10.07 5.39
C LEU A 58 7.52 -11.59 5.24
N THR A 59 6.30 -12.11 5.11
CA THR A 59 6.09 -13.55 4.91
C THR A 59 6.67 -14.04 3.60
N GLY A 60 6.61 -13.24 2.54
CA GLY A 60 7.16 -13.55 1.22
C GLY A 60 8.68 -13.67 1.25
N ILE A 61 9.38 -12.75 1.92
CA ILE A 61 10.84 -12.81 2.09
C ILE A 61 11.23 -14.09 2.83
N LEU A 62 10.57 -14.40 3.95
CA LEU A 62 10.87 -15.61 4.73
C LEU A 62 10.62 -16.90 3.93
N LEU A 63 9.55 -16.95 3.14
CA LEU A 63 9.28 -18.08 2.27
C LEU A 63 10.30 -18.19 1.13
N ALA A 64 10.70 -17.07 0.53
CA ALA A 64 11.68 -17.02 -0.55
C ALA A 64 13.06 -17.56 -0.11
N MET A 65 13.44 -17.38 1.15
CA MET A 65 14.69 -17.92 1.70
C MET A 65 14.75 -19.47 1.68
N SER A 66 13.61 -20.13 1.67
CA SER A 66 13.51 -21.59 1.70
C SER A 66 12.99 -22.21 0.42
N TYR A 67 12.48 -21.38 -0.51
CA TYR A 67 11.91 -21.82 -1.78
C TYR A 67 12.98 -21.95 -2.87
N THR A 68 12.94 -23.04 -3.64
CA THR A 68 13.84 -23.26 -4.77
C THR A 68 13.06 -23.16 -6.08
N PRO A 69 13.25 -22.09 -6.88
CA PRO A 69 12.53 -21.87 -8.13
C PRO A 69 13.13 -22.71 -9.28
N HIS A 70 12.96 -24.02 -9.23
CA HIS A 70 13.45 -24.96 -10.23
C HIS A 70 12.37 -26.00 -10.56
N VAL A 71 12.24 -26.40 -11.82
CA VAL A 71 11.16 -27.28 -12.29
C VAL A 71 11.09 -28.59 -11.47
N ASP A 72 12.24 -29.19 -11.18
CA ASP A 72 12.31 -30.47 -10.45
C ASP A 72 12.26 -30.31 -8.93
N HIS A 73 12.51 -29.12 -8.39
CA HIS A 73 12.68 -28.90 -6.96
C HIS A 73 11.64 -27.98 -6.32
N ALA A 74 10.87 -27.24 -7.13
CA ALA A 74 9.90 -26.28 -6.62
C ALA A 74 8.88 -26.93 -5.68
N PHE A 75 8.27 -28.04 -6.11
CA PHE A 75 7.29 -28.76 -5.29
C PHE A 75 7.89 -29.30 -4.00
N GLN A 76 9.06 -29.92 -4.08
CA GLN A 76 9.76 -30.48 -2.92
C GLN A 76 10.16 -29.40 -1.92
N SER A 77 10.57 -28.22 -2.41
CA SER A 77 10.91 -27.10 -1.53
C SER A 77 9.70 -26.56 -0.77
N VAL A 78 8.51 -26.54 -1.40
CA VAL A 78 7.25 -26.18 -0.74
C VAL A 78 6.87 -27.24 0.32
N GLU A 79 6.99 -28.52 0.00
CA GLU A 79 6.75 -29.61 0.97
C GLU A 79 7.70 -29.48 2.18
N ARG A 80 8.97 -29.19 1.94
CA ARG A 80 9.94 -28.94 3.00
C ARG A 80 9.57 -27.75 3.87
N ILE A 81 9.11 -26.65 3.27
CA ILE A 81 8.63 -25.48 4.03
C ILE A 81 7.48 -25.89 4.94
N MET A 82 6.55 -26.69 4.43
CA MET A 82 5.36 -27.08 5.18
C MET A 82 5.63 -28.05 6.33
N ARG A 83 6.67 -28.90 6.21
CA ARG A 83 6.90 -30.00 7.16
C ARG A 83 8.12 -29.79 8.04
N ASP A 84 9.23 -29.30 7.48
CA ASP A 84 10.54 -29.32 8.13
C ASP A 84 10.97 -27.95 8.67
N VAL A 85 10.47 -26.87 8.06
CA VAL A 85 10.78 -25.52 8.52
C VAL A 85 9.92 -25.15 9.73
N ASN A 86 10.55 -24.69 10.80
CA ASN A 86 9.84 -24.26 11.99
C ASN A 86 8.82 -23.16 11.67
N SER A 87 7.55 -23.40 11.99
CA SER A 87 6.41 -22.52 11.64
C SER A 87 6.24 -22.23 10.14
N GLY A 88 6.88 -23.01 9.26
CA GLY A 88 6.81 -22.83 7.81
C GLY A 88 5.38 -22.99 7.25
N TRP A 89 4.62 -23.94 7.79
CA TRP A 89 3.20 -24.11 7.45
C TRP A 89 2.37 -22.85 7.75
N LEU A 90 2.61 -22.21 8.89
CA LEU A 90 1.92 -20.97 9.28
C LEU A 90 2.24 -19.83 8.32
N LEU A 91 3.53 -19.62 8.03
CA LEU A 91 3.98 -18.58 7.08
C LEU A 91 3.38 -18.81 5.69
N ARG A 92 3.35 -20.07 5.23
CA ARG A 92 2.79 -20.42 3.92
C ARG A 92 1.28 -20.13 3.85
N TYR A 93 0.51 -20.52 4.88
CA TYR A 93 -0.92 -20.25 4.91
C TYR A 93 -1.23 -18.77 5.09
N MET A 94 -0.48 -18.06 5.93
CA MET A 94 -0.62 -16.61 6.07
C MET A 94 -0.38 -15.89 4.74
N HIS A 95 0.66 -16.29 4.00
CA HIS A 95 0.98 -15.71 2.70
C HIS A 95 -0.10 -16.01 1.66
N ALA A 96 -0.52 -17.26 1.53
CA ALA A 96 -1.52 -17.68 0.55
C ALA A 96 -2.90 -17.04 0.80
N ASN A 97 -3.39 -17.08 2.03
CA ASN A 97 -4.68 -16.48 2.39
C ASN A 97 -4.59 -14.96 2.43
N GLY A 98 -3.46 -14.44 2.90
CA GLY A 98 -3.19 -13.01 2.92
C GLY A 98 -3.20 -12.38 1.53
N ALA A 99 -2.73 -13.09 0.50
CA ALA A 99 -2.81 -12.63 -0.88
C ALA A 99 -4.25 -12.40 -1.33
N SER A 100 -5.13 -13.37 -1.09
CA SER A 100 -6.55 -13.23 -1.43
C SER A 100 -7.22 -12.08 -0.65
N PHE A 101 -6.92 -11.99 0.63
CA PHE A 101 -7.44 -10.92 1.48
C PHE A 101 -6.93 -9.55 1.05
N PHE A 102 -5.65 -9.45 0.65
CA PHE A 102 -5.06 -8.23 0.13
C PHE A 102 -5.82 -7.70 -1.08
N PHE A 103 -6.09 -8.55 -2.06
CA PHE A 103 -6.85 -8.14 -3.25
C PHE A 103 -8.27 -7.70 -2.92
N ILE A 104 -8.97 -8.38 -2.01
CA ILE A 104 -10.32 -7.96 -1.56
C ILE A 104 -10.25 -6.53 -0.98
N VAL A 105 -9.31 -6.29 -0.08
CA VAL A 105 -9.13 -4.99 0.58
C VAL A 105 -8.78 -3.90 -0.44
N VAL A 106 -7.88 -4.20 -1.39
CA VAL A 106 -7.47 -3.26 -2.45
C VAL A 106 -8.65 -2.92 -3.36
N TYR A 107 -9.45 -3.90 -3.76
CA TYR A 107 -10.64 -3.63 -4.58
C TYR A 107 -11.64 -2.72 -3.86
N ILE A 108 -11.92 -2.96 -2.59
CA ILE A 108 -12.80 -2.09 -1.81
C ILE A 108 -12.21 -0.67 -1.72
N HIS A 109 -10.91 -0.56 -1.54
CA HIS A 109 -10.20 0.72 -1.52
C HIS A 109 -10.32 1.47 -2.85
N ILE A 110 -10.14 0.78 -3.98
CA ILE A 110 -10.31 1.35 -5.33
C ILE A 110 -11.75 1.80 -5.55
N PHE A 111 -12.73 0.95 -5.25
CA PHE A 111 -14.15 1.28 -5.42
C PHE A 111 -14.57 2.49 -4.57
N ARG A 112 -14.03 2.60 -3.34
CA ARG A 112 -14.21 3.80 -2.53
C ARG A 112 -13.66 5.04 -3.24
N GLY A 113 -12.46 4.95 -3.83
CA GLY A 113 -11.84 6.02 -4.62
C GLY A 113 -12.69 6.45 -5.82
N LEU A 114 -13.27 5.48 -6.53
CA LEU A 114 -14.18 5.74 -7.65
C LEU A 114 -15.50 6.40 -7.17
N TYR A 115 -16.10 5.86 -6.13
CA TYR A 115 -17.38 6.35 -5.60
C TYR A 115 -17.29 7.82 -5.12
N TYR A 116 -16.23 8.16 -4.39
CA TYR A 116 -16.02 9.52 -3.88
C TYR A 116 -15.30 10.45 -4.87
N GLY A 117 -14.95 9.99 -6.06
CA GLY A 117 -14.25 10.80 -7.06
C GLY A 117 -12.82 11.17 -6.65
N SER A 118 -12.16 10.34 -5.81
CA SER A 118 -10.82 10.62 -5.29
C SER A 118 -9.72 10.59 -6.35
N TYR A 119 -10.02 10.10 -7.55
CA TYR A 119 -9.11 10.06 -8.71
C TYR A 119 -9.03 11.40 -9.47
N LYS A 120 -9.90 12.36 -9.15
CA LYS A 120 -9.95 13.67 -9.82
C LYS A 120 -8.89 14.61 -9.24
N ALA A 121 -8.57 15.65 -10.04
CA ALA A 121 -7.68 16.71 -9.60
C ALA A 121 -8.04 17.23 -8.19
N PRO A 122 -7.06 17.52 -7.34
CA PRO A 122 -5.60 17.46 -7.54
C PRO A 122 -4.94 16.12 -7.20
N ARG A 123 -5.71 15.01 -7.09
CA ARG A 123 -5.25 13.71 -6.59
C ARG A 123 -4.94 12.69 -7.70
N GLU A 124 -4.89 13.12 -8.95
CA GLU A 124 -4.64 12.26 -10.11
C GLU A 124 -3.31 11.51 -10.02
N VAL A 125 -2.27 12.16 -9.51
CA VAL A 125 -0.94 11.55 -9.38
C VAL A 125 -0.95 10.44 -8.32
N LEU A 126 -1.61 10.65 -7.18
CA LEU A 126 -1.79 9.61 -6.15
C LEU A 126 -2.57 8.41 -6.69
N TRP A 127 -3.58 8.65 -7.52
CA TRP A 127 -4.35 7.61 -8.17
C TRP A 127 -3.49 6.77 -9.12
N TRP A 128 -2.68 7.43 -9.98
CA TRP A 128 -1.75 6.74 -10.88
C TRP A 128 -0.71 5.90 -10.15
N LEU A 129 -0.16 6.43 -9.07
CA LEU A 129 0.78 5.68 -8.24
C LEU A 129 0.14 4.42 -7.65
N GLY A 130 -1.10 4.54 -7.14
CA GLY A 130 -1.84 3.39 -6.61
C GLY A 130 -2.15 2.31 -7.65
N ILE A 131 -2.32 2.68 -8.93
CA ILE A 131 -2.53 1.71 -10.01
C ILE A 131 -1.24 1.00 -10.41
N ILE A 132 -0.09 1.69 -10.32
CA ILE A 132 1.21 1.14 -10.69
C ILE A 132 1.73 0.14 -9.65
N ILE A 133 1.43 0.35 -8.37
CA ILE A 133 1.80 -0.56 -7.26
C ILE A 133 0.95 -1.83 -7.29
#